data_15f34b8fd736faa0df56ef3ddab67f0e
#
_entry.id   15f34b8fd736faa0df56ef3ddab67f0e
#
_cell.length_a   1.000
_cell.length_b   1.000
_cell.length_c   1.000
_cell.angle_alpha   90.00
_cell.angle_beta   90.00
_cell.angle_gamma   90.00
#
_symmetry.space_group_name_H-M   'P 1'
#
loop_
_entity.id
_entity.type
_entity.pdbx_description
1 polymer ?
#
loop_
_entity_poly.entity_id
_entity_poly.type
_entity_poly.pdbx_seq_one_letter_code
_entity_poly.pdbx_strand_id
1 'polypeptide(L)'
;LMLMSYNLFQENPEKILMNAIALETYHNYTLLHDDLMDNADLRRGYETVHKKWDANTAILSGDSMLVLAYDRMAQCDAKHLPQVLNLFTTTALEIGEGQQYDMEFETRNDVKEEEYIEMIRLKTSVLLACALKIGAILADASAEDADNLYKFGEQIGLAFQLQDDYLDVY
;
A
#
# COMPACT_ATOMS: atom_id res chain seq x y z
N LEU A 1 -7.99 4.42 6.90
CA LEU A 1 -7.35 5.70 6.55
C LEU A 1 -8.11 6.44 5.46
N MET A 2 -8.37 5.83 4.26
CA MET A 2 -9.08 6.49 3.15
C MET A 2 -10.45 7.03 3.55
N LEU A 3 -11.30 6.24 4.21
CA LEU A 3 -12.61 6.69 4.70
C LEU A 3 -12.50 7.81 5.75
N MET A 4 -11.49 7.76 6.62
CA MET A 4 -11.23 8.83 7.60
C MET A 4 -10.83 10.13 6.93
N SER A 5 -9.94 10.07 5.96
CA SER A 5 -9.52 11.25 5.18
C SER A 5 -10.69 11.87 4.42
N TYR A 6 -11.53 11.05 3.78
CA TYR A 6 -12.76 11.52 3.13
C TYR A 6 -13.68 12.28 4.12
N ASN A 7 -13.85 11.71 5.33
CA ASN A 7 -14.71 12.30 6.37
C ASN A 7 -14.20 13.63 6.95
N LEU A 8 -12.98 14.04 6.68
CA LEU A 8 -12.51 15.39 7.04
C LEU A 8 -13.19 16.50 6.21
N PHE A 9 -13.66 16.14 5.02
CA PHE A 9 -14.17 17.13 4.04
C PHE A 9 -15.63 16.88 3.63
N GLN A 10 -16.10 15.64 3.69
CA GLN A 10 -17.42 15.22 3.24
C GLN A 10 -18.08 14.22 4.19
N GLU A 11 -19.39 14.26 4.29
CA GLU A 11 -20.19 13.24 4.97
C GLU A 11 -20.43 12.03 4.04
N ASN A 12 -20.82 10.88 4.63
CA ASN A 12 -21.18 9.64 3.95
C ASN A 12 -20.01 8.98 3.20
N PRO A 13 -19.01 8.46 3.92
CA PRO A 13 -17.84 7.79 3.36
C PRO A 13 -18.17 6.49 2.59
N GLU A 14 -19.40 5.97 2.74
CA GLU A 14 -19.87 4.83 1.97
C GLU A 14 -19.81 5.04 0.45
N LYS A 15 -19.85 6.28 0.00
CA LYS A 15 -19.72 6.64 -1.43
C LYS A 15 -18.40 6.18 -2.04
N ILE A 16 -17.35 6.10 -1.24
CA ILE A 16 -16.01 5.68 -1.70
C ILE A 16 -15.61 4.30 -1.16
N LEU A 17 -16.58 3.51 -0.69
CA LEU A 17 -16.30 2.20 -0.10
C LEU A 17 -15.60 1.27 -1.09
N MET A 18 -15.95 1.32 -2.39
CA MET A 18 -15.31 0.49 -3.40
C MET A 18 -13.84 0.87 -3.60
N ASN A 19 -13.50 2.16 -3.53
CA ASN A 19 -12.12 2.61 -3.60
C ASN A 19 -11.32 2.21 -2.35
N ALA A 20 -11.94 2.23 -1.17
CA ALA A 20 -11.32 1.73 0.06
C ALA A 20 -11.10 0.20 0.01
N ILE A 21 -12.06 -0.57 -0.51
CA ILE A 21 -11.92 -2.02 -0.75
C ILE A 21 -10.83 -2.29 -1.79
N ALA A 22 -10.71 -1.45 -2.83
CA ALA A 22 -9.66 -1.56 -3.82
C ALA A 22 -8.26 -1.47 -3.19
N LEU A 23 -8.05 -0.48 -2.33
CA LEU A 23 -6.78 -0.29 -1.64
C LEU A 23 -6.46 -1.46 -0.71
N GLU A 24 -7.44 -1.95 0.04
CA GLU A 24 -7.27 -3.12 0.90
C GLU A 24 -7.00 -4.40 0.09
N THR A 25 -7.66 -4.55 -1.07
CA THR A 25 -7.39 -5.66 -1.99
C THR A 25 -5.96 -5.60 -2.52
N TYR A 26 -5.50 -4.40 -2.91
CA TYR A 26 -4.12 -4.17 -3.32
C TYR A 26 -3.13 -4.48 -2.20
N HIS A 27 -3.38 -4.01 -0.99
CA HIS A 27 -2.53 -4.32 0.17
C HIS A 27 -2.43 -5.83 0.42
N ASN A 28 -3.55 -6.56 0.37
CA ASN A 28 -3.50 -8.02 0.54
C ASN A 28 -2.82 -8.72 -0.64
N TYR A 29 -2.87 -8.18 -1.85
CA TYR A 29 -2.06 -8.63 -2.98
C TYR A 29 -0.56 -8.53 -2.67
N THR A 30 -0.10 -7.36 -2.19
CA THR A 30 1.33 -7.18 -1.86
C THR A 30 1.78 -8.14 -0.77
N LEU A 31 0.98 -8.33 0.30
CA LEU A 31 1.30 -9.29 1.36
C LEU A 31 1.38 -10.74 0.86
N LEU A 32 0.51 -11.11 -0.08
CA LEU A 32 0.48 -12.49 -0.61
C LEU A 32 1.71 -12.80 -1.48
N HIS A 33 2.18 -11.84 -2.26
CA HIS A 33 3.42 -11.98 -3.04
C HIS A 33 4.67 -11.85 -2.17
N ASP A 34 4.67 -10.96 -1.18
CA ASP A 34 5.71 -10.82 -0.16
C ASP A 34 5.94 -12.15 0.58
N ASP A 35 4.88 -12.76 1.12
CA ASP A 35 4.94 -14.08 1.77
C ASP A 35 5.58 -15.16 0.89
N LEU A 36 5.33 -15.12 -0.42
CA LEU A 36 5.93 -16.08 -1.35
C LEU A 36 7.42 -15.79 -1.58
N MET A 37 7.80 -14.50 -1.73
CA MET A 37 9.18 -14.08 -1.95
C MET A 37 10.06 -14.41 -0.74
N ASP A 38 9.54 -14.15 0.47
CA ASP A 38 10.23 -14.42 1.74
C ASP A 38 10.13 -15.87 2.18
N ASN A 39 9.40 -16.73 1.43
CA ASN A 39 9.13 -18.12 1.77
C ASN A 39 8.53 -18.27 3.19
N ALA A 40 7.72 -17.32 3.61
CA ALA A 40 7.13 -17.26 4.95
C ALA A 40 6.13 -18.40 5.19
N ASP A 41 6.22 -19.06 6.32
CA ASP A 41 5.34 -20.19 6.66
C ASP A 41 3.95 -19.72 7.12
N LEU A 42 3.90 -18.61 7.87
CA LEU A 42 2.70 -18.12 8.52
C LEU A 42 2.49 -16.60 8.27
N ARG A 43 1.23 -16.22 8.09
CA ARG A 43 0.77 -14.83 8.12
C ARG A 43 -0.39 -14.71 9.11
N ARG A 44 -0.25 -13.88 10.14
CA ARG A 44 -1.27 -13.67 11.19
C ARG A 44 -1.75 -14.97 11.85
N GLY A 45 -0.82 -15.93 12.02
CA GLY A 45 -1.09 -17.24 12.65
C GLY A 45 -1.71 -18.30 11.73
N TYR A 46 -1.89 -18.00 10.45
CA TYR A 46 -2.38 -18.96 9.45
C TYR A 46 -1.30 -19.28 8.42
N GLU A 47 -1.33 -20.51 7.87
CA GLU A 47 -0.45 -20.87 6.76
C GLU A 47 -0.60 -19.89 5.58
N THR A 48 0.54 -19.49 5.01
CA THR A 48 0.57 -18.65 3.80
C THR A 48 0.01 -19.41 2.60
N VAL A 49 -0.44 -18.68 1.57
CA VAL A 49 -1.11 -19.28 0.41
C VAL A 49 -0.20 -20.29 -0.29
N HIS A 50 1.08 -19.98 -0.49
CA HIS A 50 2.03 -20.88 -1.16
C HIS A 50 2.38 -22.11 -0.35
N LYS A 51 2.27 -22.07 0.98
CA LYS A 51 2.44 -23.26 1.85
C LYS A 51 1.19 -24.13 1.86
N LYS A 52 0.03 -23.52 1.93
CA LYS A 52 -1.27 -24.23 1.99
C LYS A 52 -1.66 -24.87 0.66
N TRP A 53 -1.30 -24.26 -0.46
CA TRP A 53 -1.57 -24.74 -1.81
C TRP A 53 -0.27 -24.93 -2.58
N ASP A 54 0.18 -23.92 -3.33
CA ASP A 54 1.44 -23.93 -4.08
C ASP A 54 1.80 -22.50 -4.54
N ALA A 55 3.06 -22.34 -5.03
CA ALA A 55 3.57 -21.05 -5.50
C ALA A 55 2.77 -20.47 -6.69
N ASN A 56 2.34 -21.31 -7.63
CA ASN A 56 1.59 -20.84 -8.79
C ASN A 56 0.21 -20.31 -8.39
N THR A 57 -0.43 -20.98 -7.41
CA THR A 57 -1.70 -20.52 -6.85
C THR A 57 -1.53 -19.16 -6.17
N ALA A 58 -0.44 -18.93 -5.43
CA ALA A 58 -0.13 -17.63 -4.83
C ALA A 58 0.04 -16.55 -5.90
N ILE A 59 0.87 -16.80 -6.95
CA ILE A 59 1.09 -15.85 -8.04
C ILE A 59 -0.21 -15.49 -8.74
N LEU A 60 -0.96 -16.48 -9.23
CA LEU A 60 -2.20 -16.25 -10.00
C LEU A 60 -3.30 -15.57 -9.17
N SER A 61 -3.39 -15.90 -7.89
CA SER A 61 -4.34 -15.26 -6.97
C SER A 61 -3.96 -13.79 -6.77
N GLY A 62 -2.67 -13.50 -6.54
CA GLY A 62 -2.18 -12.14 -6.40
C GLY A 62 -2.40 -11.31 -7.66
N ASP A 63 -2.06 -11.83 -8.84
CA ASP A 63 -2.30 -11.14 -10.12
C ASP A 63 -3.78 -10.81 -10.32
N SER A 64 -4.66 -11.75 -9.97
CA SER A 64 -6.11 -11.53 -10.03
C SER A 64 -6.56 -10.45 -9.04
N MET A 65 -5.99 -10.41 -7.84
CA MET A 65 -6.27 -9.37 -6.84
C MET A 65 -5.79 -7.99 -7.30
N LEU A 66 -4.63 -7.90 -7.97
CA LEU A 66 -4.14 -6.66 -8.54
C LEU A 66 -5.11 -6.10 -9.59
N VAL A 67 -5.56 -6.94 -10.53
CA VAL A 67 -6.55 -6.53 -11.54
C VAL A 67 -7.86 -6.10 -10.90
N LEU A 68 -8.33 -6.85 -9.89
CA LEU A 68 -9.55 -6.51 -9.14
C LEU A 68 -9.42 -5.19 -8.38
N ALA A 69 -8.24 -4.90 -7.82
CA ALA A 69 -7.97 -3.63 -7.15
C ALA A 69 -8.10 -2.45 -8.14
N TYR A 70 -7.53 -2.56 -9.33
CA TYR A 70 -7.68 -1.54 -10.37
C TYR A 70 -9.13 -1.37 -10.83
N ASP A 71 -9.85 -2.47 -11.06
CA ASP A 71 -11.28 -2.43 -11.42
C ASP A 71 -12.11 -1.66 -10.38
N ARG A 72 -11.89 -1.95 -9.09
CA ARG A 72 -12.59 -1.28 -7.99
C ARG A 72 -12.12 0.16 -7.78
N MET A 73 -10.83 0.45 -7.92
CA MET A 73 -10.31 1.80 -7.82
C MET A 73 -10.88 2.72 -8.91
N ALA A 74 -11.13 2.18 -10.09
CA ALA A 74 -11.76 2.91 -11.19
C ALA A 74 -13.25 3.24 -10.97
N GLN A 75 -13.90 2.68 -9.95
CA GLN A 75 -15.31 2.95 -9.63
C GLN A 75 -15.46 4.23 -8.80
N CYS A 76 -15.03 5.35 -9.35
CA CYS A 76 -15.18 6.69 -8.78
C CYS A 76 -15.75 7.66 -9.84
N ASP A 77 -16.11 8.86 -9.41
CA ASP A 77 -16.58 9.90 -10.34
C ASP A 77 -15.54 10.14 -11.45
N ALA A 78 -16.01 10.25 -12.70
CA ALA A 78 -15.16 10.45 -13.88
C ALA A 78 -14.23 11.67 -13.75
N LYS A 79 -14.63 12.70 -13.00
CA LYS A 79 -13.81 13.90 -12.75
C LYS A 79 -12.54 13.59 -11.95
N HIS A 80 -12.58 12.58 -11.06
CA HIS A 80 -11.45 12.20 -10.20
C HIS A 80 -10.62 11.07 -10.79
N LEU A 81 -11.19 10.29 -11.71
CA LEU A 81 -10.59 9.07 -12.22
C LEU A 81 -9.14 9.22 -12.70
N PRO A 82 -8.77 10.22 -13.52
CA PRO A 82 -7.40 10.36 -13.97
C PRO A 82 -6.41 10.58 -12.82
N GLN A 83 -6.79 11.42 -11.85
CA GLN A 83 -5.92 11.75 -10.71
C GLN A 83 -5.78 10.57 -9.75
N VAL A 84 -6.88 9.88 -9.46
CA VAL A 84 -6.91 8.69 -8.58
C VAL A 84 -6.09 7.56 -9.18
N LEU A 85 -6.28 7.24 -10.46
CA LEU A 85 -5.53 6.16 -11.12
C LEU A 85 -4.06 6.51 -11.29
N ASN A 86 -3.71 7.77 -11.57
CA ASN A 86 -2.30 8.18 -11.64
C ASN A 86 -1.62 7.98 -10.27
N LEU A 87 -2.21 8.50 -9.20
CA LEU A 87 -1.66 8.35 -7.85
C LEU A 87 -1.55 6.87 -7.45
N PHE A 88 -2.60 6.09 -7.65
CA PHE A 88 -2.59 4.66 -7.32
C PHE A 88 -1.55 3.88 -8.11
N THR A 89 -1.41 4.15 -9.41
CA THR A 89 -0.41 3.50 -10.28
C THR A 89 1.01 3.88 -9.88
N THR A 90 1.28 5.16 -9.62
CA THR A 90 2.60 5.61 -9.14
C THR A 90 2.95 4.91 -7.83
N THR A 91 2.03 4.88 -6.87
CA THR A 91 2.23 4.18 -5.59
C THR A 91 2.48 2.69 -5.79
N ALA A 92 1.76 2.04 -6.71
CA ALA A 92 1.97 0.62 -7.00
C ALA A 92 3.37 0.33 -7.55
N LEU A 93 3.90 1.21 -8.39
CA LEU A 93 5.28 1.11 -8.91
C LEU A 93 6.30 1.35 -7.80
N GLU A 94 6.11 2.38 -6.98
CA GLU A 94 6.98 2.69 -5.83
C GLU A 94 7.06 1.51 -4.85
N ILE A 95 5.94 0.84 -4.56
CA ILE A 95 5.93 -0.35 -3.68
C ILE A 95 6.73 -1.50 -4.31
N GLY A 96 6.63 -1.70 -5.63
CA GLY A 96 7.45 -2.70 -6.34
C GLY A 96 8.95 -2.40 -6.26
N GLU A 97 9.34 -1.12 -6.39
CA GLU A 97 10.73 -0.68 -6.20
C GLU A 97 11.19 -0.90 -4.76
N GLY A 98 10.34 -0.58 -3.77
CA GLY A 98 10.63 -0.81 -2.36
C GLY A 98 10.84 -2.30 -2.03
N GLN A 99 10.02 -3.18 -2.59
CA GLN A 99 10.19 -4.62 -2.46
C GLN A 99 11.49 -5.11 -3.10
N GLN A 100 11.89 -4.56 -4.24
CA GLN A 100 13.17 -4.89 -4.88
C GLN A 100 14.36 -4.49 -3.98
N TYR A 101 14.33 -3.29 -3.38
CA TYR A 101 15.37 -2.88 -2.44
C TYR A 101 15.44 -3.78 -1.22
N ASP A 102 14.30 -4.16 -0.65
CA ASP A 102 14.23 -5.04 0.52
C ASP A 102 14.92 -6.38 0.24
N MET A 103 14.59 -7.03 -0.88
CA MET A 103 15.24 -8.28 -1.31
C MET A 103 16.75 -8.11 -1.57
N GLU A 104 17.19 -6.99 -2.17
CA GLU A 104 18.61 -6.71 -2.39
C GLU A 104 19.36 -6.52 -1.08
N PHE A 105 18.74 -5.88 -0.08
CA PHE A 105 19.35 -5.60 1.22
C PHE A 105 19.60 -6.85 2.04
N GLU A 106 18.88 -7.94 1.84
CA GLU A 106 19.16 -9.25 2.48
C GLU A 106 20.58 -9.76 2.20
N THR A 107 21.15 -9.41 1.05
CA THR A 107 22.46 -9.90 0.61
C THR A 107 23.57 -8.85 0.70
N ARG A 108 23.24 -7.59 0.93
CA ARG A 108 24.17 -6.45 1.04
C ARG A 108 24.60 -6.23 2.48
N ASN A 109 25.89 -5.90 2.67
CA ASN A 109 26.49 -5.55 3.97
C ASN A 109 26.89 -4.07 4.06
N ASP A 110 26.56 -3.27 3.05
CA ASP A 110 26.98 -1.87 2.88
C ASP A 110 25.80 -0.90 2.80
N VAL A 111 24.60 -1.35 3.19
CA VAL A 111 23.36 -0.56 3.17
C VAL A 111 23.49 0.61 4.14
N LYS A 112 23.24 1.82 3.65
CA LYS A 112 23.25 3.03 4.44
C LYS A 112 21.88 3.34 5.01
N GLU A 113 21.87 4.17 6.07
CA GLU A 113 20.62 4.58 6.72
C GLU A 113 19.66 5.25 5.74
N GLU A 114 20.17 6.11 4.84
CA GLU A 114 19.34 6.80 3.86
C GLU A 114 18.69 5.82 2.84
N GLU A 115 19.41 4.76 2.44
CA GLU A 115 18.89 3.71 1.56
C GLU A 115 17.79 2.90 2.27
N TYR A 116 18.00 2.58 3.55
CA TYR A 116 17.02 1.89 4.37
C TYR A 116 15.75 2.72 4.57
N ILE A 117 15.87 4.00 4.92
CA ILE A 117 14.71 4.91 5.05
C ILE A 117 13.95 5.02 3.73
N GLU A 118 14.65 5.10 2.59
CA GLU A 118 13.98 5.15 1.28
C GLU A 118 13.28 3.83 0.97
N MET A 119 13.87 2.69 1.28
CA MET A 119 13.23 1.37 1.11
C MET A 119 11.93 1.28 1.90
N ILE A 120 11.92 1.61 3.20
CA ILE A 120 10.68 1.57 4.00
C ILE A 120 9.66 2.64 3.57
N ARG A 121 10.12 3.80 3.06
CA ARG A 121 9.22 4.79 2.46
C ARG A 121 8.47 4.18 1.28
N LEU A 122 9.19 3.58 0.34
CA LEU A 122 8.65 2.96 -0.85
C LEU A 122 7.81 1.72 -0.54
N LYS A 123 8.31 0.80 0.28
CA LYS A 123 7.63 -0.48 0.57
C LYS A 123 6.36 -0.28 1.42
N THR A 124 6.38 0.64 2.39
CA THR A 124 5.33 0.76 3.42
C THR A 124 4.61 2.11 3.40
N SER A 125 5.36 3.22 3.45
CA SER A 125 4.77 4.54 3.75
C SER A 125 3.90 5.09 2.62
N VAL A 126 4.29 4.89 1.37
CA VAL A 126 3.57 5.45 0.20
C VAL A 126 2.15 4.92 0.07
N LEU A 127 1.85 3.69 0.55
CA LEU A 127 0.49 3.17 0.52
C LEU A 127 -0.42 3.88 1.53
N LEU A 128 0.10 4.22 2.72
CA LEU A 128 -0.64 4.99 3.71
C LEU A 128 -0.90 6.41 3.21
N ALA A 129 0.12 7.02 2.60
CA ALA A 129 0.03 8.33 1.96
C ALA A 129 -1.00 8.36 0.82
N CYS A 130 -0.96 7.36 -0.05
CA CYS A 130 -1.91 7.15 -1.13
C CYS A 130 -3.34 7.04 -0.61
N ALA A 131 -3.57 6.23 0.44
CA ALA A 131 -4.87 6.06 1.07
C ALA A 131 -5.48 7.39 1.53
N LEU A 132 -4.70 8.21 2.22
CA LEU A 132 -5.15 9.49 2.74
C LEU A 132 -5.41 10.49 1.60
N LYS A 133 -4.49 10.57 0.63
CA LYS A 133 -4.64 11.52 -0.49
C LYS A 133 -5.81 11.15 -1.41
N ILE A 134 -6.04 9.88 -1.72
CA ILE A 134 -7.20 9.46 -2.51
C ILE A 134 -8.50 9.82 -1.79
N GLY A 135 -8.59 9.58 -0.48
CA GLY A 135 -9.78 9.98 0.30
C GLY A 135 -10.06 11.48 0.21
N ALA A 136 -9.05 12.32 0.29
CA ALA A 136 -9.17 13.78 0.14
C ALA A 136 -9.58 14.16 -1.29
N ILE A 137 -8.96 13.59 -2.33
CA ILE A 137 -9.32 13.84 -3.73
C ILE A 137 -10.80 13.51 -3.99
N LEU A 138 -11.25 12.34 -3.54
CA LEU A 138 -12.64 11.90 -3.72
C LEU A 138 -13.64 12.73 -2.92
N ALA A 139 -13.19 13.45 -1.90
CA ALA A 139 -13.96 14.39 -1.11
C ALA A 139 -13.94 15.83 -1.66
N ASP A 140 -13.38 16.07 -2.84
CA ASP A 140 -13.20 17.42 -3.42
C ASP A 140 -12.38 18.36 -2.53
N ALA A 141 -11.45 17.87 -1.74
CA ALA A 141 -10.54 18.68 -0.94
C ALA A 141 -9.62 19.54 -1.83
N SER A 142 -9.07 20.61 -1.26
CA SER A 142 -8.06 21.41 -1.98
C SER A 142 -6.82 20.56 -2.30
N ALA A 143 -6.10 20.95 -3.36
CA ALA A 143 -4.83 20.27 -3.69
C ALA A 143 -3.82 20.35 -2.53
N GLU A 144 -3.79 21.49 -1.82
CA GLU A 144 -2.93 21.70 -0.65
C GLU A 144 -3.28 20.73 0.49
N ASP A 145 -4.56 20.58 0.82
CA ASP A 145 -5.01 19.65 1.87
C ASP A 145 -4.70 18.19 1.50
N ALA A 146 -4.95 17.82 0.23
CA ALA A 146 -4.63 16.48 -0.27
C ALA A 146 -3.12 16.20 -0.20
N ASP A 147 -2.26 17.17 -0.54
CA ASP A 147 -0.80 17.04 -0.46
C ASP A 147 -0.31 16.99 1.00
N ASN A 148 -0.93 17.75 1.90
CA ASN A 148 -0.62 17.70 3.32
C ASN A 148 -0.97 16.34 3.94
N LEU A 149 -2.12 15.76 3.56
CA LEU A 149 -2.51 14.42 3.98
C LEU A 149 -1.59 13.33 3.41
N TYR A 150 -1.09 13.51 2.18
CA TYR A 150 -0.07 12.63 1.62
C TYR A 150 1.20 12.63 2.47
N LYS A 151 1.77 13.82 2.74
CA LYS A 151 2.96 13.98 3.59
C LYS A 151 2.77 13.40 4.99
N PHE A 152 1.60 13.64 5.58
CA PHE A 152 1.26 13.06 6.88
C PHE A 152 1.26 11.53 6.83
N GLY A 153 0.69 10.94 5.77
CA GLY A 153 0.68 9.50 5.56
C GLY A 153 2.09 8.91 5.40
N GLU A 154 2.97 9.59 4.66
CA GLU A 154 4.38 9.17 4.55
C GLU A 154 5.08 9.17 5.92
N GLN A 155 4.94 10.23 6.71
CA GLN A 155 5.60 10.34 8.01
C GLN A 155 5.07 9.30 9.01
N ILE A 156 3.76 9.05 9.01
CA ILE A 156 3.18 8.01 9.87
C ILE A 156 3.64 6.61 9.44
N GLY A 157 3.75 6.37 8.12
CA GLY A 157 4.23 5.09 7.61
C GLY A 157 5.67 4.81 7.97
N LEU A 158 6.56 5.81 7.86
CA LEU A 158 7.95 5.72 8.32
C LEU A 158 8.02 5.42 9.83
N ALA A 159 7.28 6.17 10.64
CA ALA A 159 7.26 5.96 12.09
C ALA A 159 6.73 4.57 12.47
N PHE A 160 5.72 4.08 11.75
CA PHE A 160 5.16 2.75 11.95
C PHE A 160 6.19 1.66 11.66
N GLN A 161 6.87 1.71 10.51
CA GLN A 161 7.85 0.70 10.14
C GLN A 161 9.07 0.71 11.06
N LEU A 162 9.59 1.89 11.41
CA LEU A 162 10.69 2.00 12.37
C LEU A 162 10.32 1.43 13.74
N GLN A 163 9.07 1.57 14.17
CA GLN A 163 8.60 0.98 15.41
C GLN A 163 8.47 -0.54 15.30
N ASP A 164 7.99 -1.05 14.18
CA ASP A 164 7.83 -2.49 13.91
C ASP A 164 9.20 -3.18 13.94
N ASP A 165 10.16 -2.66 13.18
CA ASP A 165 11.53 -3.17 13.14
C ASP A 165 12.25 -3.11 14.50
N TYR A 166 11.97 -2.05 15.28
CA TYR A 166 12.51 -1.95 16.63
C TYR A 166 11.94 -3.05 17.55
N LEU A 167 10.64 -3.35 17.45
CA LEU A 167 9.99 -4.38 18.25
C LEU A 167 10.40 -5.81 17.84
N ASP A 168 10.81 -6.01 16.59
CA ASP A 168 11.31 -7.30 16.12
C ASP A 168 12.72 -7.63 16.66
N VAL A 169 13.48 -6.60 17.06
CA VAL A 169 14.83 -6.77 17.60
C VAL A 169 14.87 -6.85 19.13
N TYR A 170 13.92 -6.22 19.83
CA TYR A 170 13.87 -6.09 21.28
C TYR A 170 12.56 -6.61 21.89
#